data_3c08b0a75c65a6650b140a2ad988ef87
#
_entry.id   3c08b0a75c65a6650b140a2ad988ef87
#
_cell.length_a   1.000
_cell.length_b   1.000
_cell.length_c   1.000
_cell.angle_alpha   90.00
_cell.angle_beta   90.00
_cell.angle_gamma   90.00
#
_symmetry.space_group_name_H-M   'P 1'
#
loop_
_entity.id
_entity.type
_entity.pdbx_description
1 polymer ?
#
loop_
_entity_poly.entity_id
_entity_poly.type
_entity_poly.pdbx_seq_one_letter_code
_entity_poly.pdbx_strand_id
1 'polypeptide(L)'
;MALIKYAIGLGIAALTLFSCSDSKSLQQYLVDKQDDDKFLKVDLATSLLQSEDSNFTQEEQEILNTVKKINVVAYPLKGENKVNYQAEKDKVKSILAEEKYKTLLKMGSNNRGATLKYTGEEDAIDELIVFASDEERGFAVFRLLGEKMRPDKMIKLMQSIDRGDIDVSQLSGIGSIIEGSFDTEETID
;
A
#
# COMPACT_ATOMS: atom_id res chain seq x y z
N MET A 1 44.30 37.10 -7.56
CA MET A 1 43.86 35.89 -8.31
C MET A 1 43.66 34.64 -7.39
N ALA A 2 44.41 34.49 -6.28
CA ALA A 2 44.18 33.36 -5.35
C ALA A 2 42.81 33.40 -4.64
N LEU A 3 42.38 34.54 -4.14
CA LEU A 3 41.11 34.72 -3.43
C LEU A 3 39.87 34.34 -4.27
N ILE A 4 39.91 34.61 -5.57
CA ILE A 4 38.79 34.25 -6.49
C ILE A 4 38.65 32.74 -6.65
N LYS A 5 39.81 32.00 -6.67
CA LYS A 5 39.80 30.54 -6.77
C LYS A 5 39.20 29.88 -5.52
N TYR A 6 39.46 30.44 -4.34
CA TYR A 6 38.85 29.97 -3.08
C TYR A 6 37.38 30.29 -2.96
N ALA A 7 36.96 31.46 -3.44
CA ALA A 7 35.55 31.86 -3.47
C ALA A 7 34.71 30.95 -4.41
N ILE A 8 35.25 30.61 -5.57
CA ILE A 8 34.59 29.68 -6.53
C ILE A 8 34.54 28.26 -5.93
N GLY A 9 35.60 27.79 -5.30
CA GLY A 9 35.62 26.48 -4.65
C GLY A 9 34.62 26.36 -3.50
N LEU A 10 34.45 27.39 -2.69
CA LEU A 10 33.51 27.45 -1.60
C LEU A 10 32.04 27.50 -2.09
N GLY A 11 31.79 28.22 -3.19
CA GLY A 11 30.48 28.33 -3.82
C GLY A 11 29.99 26.98 -4.40
N ILE A 12 30.88 26.19 -5.02
CA ILE A 12 30.55 24.88 -5.58
C ILE A 12 30.29 23.86 -4.45
N ALA A 13 31.06 23.91 -3.35
CA ALA A 13 30.84 23.04 -2.20
C ALA A 13 29.53 23.31 -1.48
N ALA A 14 29.02 24.54 -1.46
CA ALA A 14 27.75 24.91 -0.86
C ALA A 14 26.53 24.41 -1.67
N LEU A 15 26.66 24.28 -3.00
CA LEU A 15 25.57 23.82 -3.87
C LEU A 15 25.30 22.31 -3.78
N THR A 16 26.22 21.51 -3.26
CA THR A 16 26.05 20.06 -3.14
C THR A 16 25.26 19.62 -1.89
N LEU A 17 24.96 20.54 -0.97
CA LEU A 17 24.26 20.24 0.29
C LEU A 17 22.73 20.35 0.20
N PHE A 18 22.17 20.77 -0.94
CA PHE A 18 20.72 20.91 -1.11
C PHE A 18 20.04 19.70 -1.76
N SER A 19 20.72 18.57 -1.93
CA SER A 19 20.14 17.38 -2.53
C SER A 19 19.92 16.30 -1.47
N CYS A 20 18.84 16.40 -0.72
CA CYS A 20 18.11 15.26 -0.14
C CYS A 20 16.93 15.79 0.68
N SER A 21 15.84 16.13 0.02
CA SER A 21 14.54 15.92 0.64
C SER A 21 14.22 14.43 0.40
N ASP A 22 14.74 13.55 1.24
CA ASP A 22 14.33 12.16 1.24
C ASP A 22 12.84 12.09 1.59
N SER A 23 12.02 12.12 0.54
CA SER A 23 10.63 11.72 0.68
C SER A 23 10.64 10.29 1.19
N LYS A 24 10.13 10.05 2.40
CA LYS A 24 10.12 8.71 3.00
C LYS A 24 9.41 7.75 2.06
N SER A 25 10.10 6.69 1.65
CA SER A 25 9.46 5.66 0.84
C SER A 25 8.36 4.94 1.63
N LEU A 26 7.41 4.31 0.94
CA LEU A 26 6.39 3.47 1.60
C LEU A 26 7.06 2.39 2.46
N GLN A 27 8.16 1.80 1.99
CA GLN A 27 8.92 0.82 2.75
C GLN A 27 9.42 1.37 4.09
N GLN A 28 10.01 2.57 4.09
CA GLN A 28 10.48 3.22 5.32
C GLN A 28 9.32 3.56 6.25
N TYR A 29 8.20 4.06 5.70
CA TYR A 29 7.01 4.32 6.49
C TYR A 29 6.50 3.05 7.19
N LEU A 30 6.39 1.92 6.47
CA LEU A 30 5.94 0.66 7.03
C LEU A 30 6.89 0.13 8.11
N VAL A 31 8.22 0.28 7.92
CA VAL A 31 9.23 -0.09 8.92
C VAL A 31 9.13 0.80 10.17
N ASP A 32 9.01 2.11 10.00
CA ASP A 32 8.87 3.06 11.13
C ASP A 32 7.61 2.77 11.98
N LYS A 33 6.61 2.10 11.39
CA LYS A 33 5.36 1.75 12.08
C LYS A 33 5.38 0.35 12.69
N GLN A 34 6.47 -0.41 12.57
CA GLN A 34 6.54 -1.77 13.11
C GLN A 34 6.38 -1.84 14.63
N ASP A 35 6.86 -0.84 15.36
CA ASP A 35 6.80 -0.79 16.83
C ASP A 35 5.72 0.18 17.35
N ASP A 36 4.87 0.73 16.49
CA ASP A 36 3.78 1.65 16.86
C ASP A 36 2.49 0.84 17.13
N ASP A 37 2.07 0.75 18.40
CA ASP A 37 0.88 0.00 18.86
C ASP A 37 -0.44 0.54 18.30
N LYS A 38 -0.43 1.72 17.71
CA LYS A 38 -1.60 2.32 17.04
C LYS A 38 -1.91 1.63 15.72
N PHE A 39 -0.97 0.86 15.19
CA PHE A 39 -1.11 0.15 13.93
C PHE A 39 -1.30 -1.35 14.12
N LEU A 40 -2.21 -1.91 13.35
CA LEU A 40 -2.29 -3.36 13.14
C LEU A 40 -1.36 -3.70 11.97
N LYS A 41 -0.56 -4.75 12.13
CA LYS A 41 0.46 -5.14 11.16
C LYS A 41 0.41 -6.64 10.92
N VAL A 42 0.44 -7.01 9.64
CA VAL A 42 0.53 -8.40 9.22
C VAL A 42 1.53 -8.51 8.07
N ASP A 43 2.51 -9.38 8.22
CA ASP A 43 3.46 -9.74 7.19
C ASP A 43 3.27 -11.22 6.85
N LEU A 44 2.85 -11.50 5.62
CA LEU A 44 2.58 -12.85 5.15
C LEU A 44 3.53 -13.23 4.01
N ALA A 45 4.15 -14.40 4.14
CA ALA A 45 4.73 -15.07 2.99
C ALA A 45 3.59 -15.70 2.17
N THR A 46 3.60 -15.55 0.86
CA THR A 46 2.53 -16.08 -0.02
C THR A 46 2.38 -17.60 0.10
N SER A 47 3.47 -18.32 0.43
CA SER A 47 3.43 -19.76 0.71
C SER A 47 2.45 -20.16 1.83
N LEU A 48 2.14 -19.26 2.75
CA LEU A 48 1.15 -19.52 3.81
C LEU A 48 -0.29 -19.49 3.30
N LEU A 49 -0.54 -18.82 2.18
CA LEU A 49 -1.85 -18.79 1.53
C LEU A 49 -2.08 -20.02 0.61
N GLN A 50 -1.02 -20.74 0.27
CA GLN A 50 -1.04 -21.90 -0.61
C GLN A 50 -1.12 -23.22 0.19
N SER A 51 -1.96 -23.27 1.23
CA SER A 51 -2.19 -24.50 1.98
C SER A 51 -2.93 -25.54 1.11
N GLU A 52 -2.77 -26.84 1.42
CA GLU A 52 -3.46 -27.94 0.71
C GLU A 52 -5.00 -27.82 0.80
N ASP A 53 -5.50 -27.09 1.79
CA ASP A 53 -6.93 -26.81 2.00
C ASP A 53 -7.43 -25.59 1.23
N SER A 54 -6.57 -24.88 0.47
CA SER A 54 -6.98 -23.71 -0.28
C SER A 54 -7.76 -24.10 -1.54
N ASN A 55 -8.94 -23.53 -1.72
CA ASN A 55 -9.81 -23.76 -2.88
C ASN A 55 -9.41 -22.92 -4.11
N PHE A 56 -8.14 -22.58 -4.27
CA PHE A 56 -7.68 -21.80 -5.42
C PHE A 56 -7.78 -22.60 -6.72
N THR A 57 -8.30 -21.96 -7.74
CA THR A 57 -8.20 -22.44 -9.11
C THR A 57 -6.74 -22.45 -9.57
N GLN A 58 -6.42 -23.20 -10.59
CA GLN A 58 -5.06 -23.21 -11.17
C GLN A 58 -4.61 -21.81 -11.60
N GLU A 59 -5.51 -20.99 -12.17
CA GLU A 59 -5.22 -19.61 -12.57
C GLU A 59 -4.86 -18.76 -11.34
N GLU A 60 -5.60 -18.87 -10.26
CA GLU A 60 -5.33 -18.14 -9.01
C GLU A 60 -4.00 -18.54 -8.36
N GLN A 61 -3.67 -19.84 -8.40
CA GLN A 61 -2.37 -20.32 -7.95
C GLN A 61 -1.21 -19.75 -8.79
N GLU A 62 -1.37 -19.71 -10.12
CA GLU A 62 -0.37 -19.09 -11.00
C GLU A 62 -0.17 -17.60 -10.69
N ILE A 63 -1.25 -16.87 -10.37
CA ILE A 63 -1.20 -15.46 -9.95
C ILE A 63 -0.47 -15.35 -8.63
N LEU A 64 -0.84 -16.15 -7.62
CA LEU A 64 -0.22 -16.14 -6.30
C LEU A 64 1.28 -16.47 -6.36
N ASN A 65 1.71 -17.32 -7.29
CA ASN A 65 3.13 -17.63 -7.49
C ASN A 65 3.97 -16.42 -7.94
N THR A 66 3.35 -15.40 -8.51
CA THR A 66 4.04 -14.13 -8.85
C THR A 66 4.20 -13.22 -7.64
N VAL A 67 3.42 -13.41 -6.58
CA VAL A 67 3.48 -12.64 -5.34
C VAL A 67 4.42 -13.35 -4.35
N LYS A 68 5.38 -12.65 -3.81
CA LYS A 68 6.37 -13.19 -2.86
C LYS A 68 6.05 -12.85 -1.42
N LYS A 69 5.56 -11.65 -1.18
CA LYS A 69 5.31 -11.12 0.14
C LYS A 69 4.10 -10.20 0.14
N ILE A 70 3.31 -10.29 1.19
CA ILE A 70 2.19 -9.38 1.47
C ILE A 70 2.45 -8.69 2.80
N ASN A 71 2.48 -7.35 2.78
CA ASN A 71 2.51 -6.54 3.98
C ASN A 71 1.15 -5.84 4.12
N VAL A 72 0.56 -5.92 5.29
CA VAL A 72 -0.66 -5.18 5.62
C VAL A 72 -0.40 -4.33 6.83
N VAL A 73 -0.71 -3.04 6.72
CA VAL A 73 -0.66 -2.10 7.83
C VAL A 73 -1.97 -1.34 7.88
N ALA A 74 -2.66 -1.41 9.00
CA ALA A 74 -3.91 -0.70 9.19
C ALA A 74 -3.84 0.23 10.40
N TYR A 75 -4.47 1.39 10.28
CA TYR A 75 -4.65 2.37 11.34
C TYR A 75 -6.14 2.47 11.69
N PRO A 76 -6.62 1.71 12.69
CA PRO A 76 -8.02 1.73 13.08
C PRO A 76 -8.37 3.04 13.78
N LEU A 77 -9.55 3.59 13.45
CA LEU A 77 -10.04 4.84 14.05
C LEU A 77 -10.73 4.57 15.40
N LYS A 78 -9.96 4.10 16.39
CA LYS A 78 -10.45 3.75 17.74
C LYS A 78 -9.71 4.56 18.81
N GLY A 79 -10.45 4.95 19.87
CA GLY A 79 -9.84 5.60 21.03
C GLY A 79 -9.00 6.82 20.70
N GLU A 80 -7.76 6.84 21.19
CA GLU A 80 -6.80 7.94 21.03
C GLU A 80 -6.26 8.10 19.60
N ASN A 81 -6.45 7.09 18.74
CA ASN A 81 -5.99 7.13 17.35
C ASN A 81 -6.64 8.26 16.54
N LYS A 82 -7.84 8.71 16.95
CA LYS A 82 -8.56 9.79 16.27
C LYS A 82 -7.75 11.08 16.13
N VAL A 83 -6.92 11.39 17.13
CA VAL A 83 -6.12 12.63 17.15
C VAL A 83 -5.10 12.70 16.01
N ASN A 84 -4.48 11.58 15.67
CA ASN A 84 -3.40 11.53 14.67
C ASN A 84 -3.85 10.94 13.32
N TYR A 85 -5.10 10.53 13.19
CA TYR A 85 -5.63 9.86 11.99
C TYR A 85 -5.36 10.64 10.71
N GLN A 86 -5.77 11.90 10.68
CA GLN A 86 -5.61 12.71 9.48
C GLN A 86 -4.13 12.89 9.10
N ALA A 87 -3.27 13.14 10.09
CA ALA A 87 -1.84 13.30 9.85
C ALA A 87 -1.19 12.02 9.30
N GLU A 88 -1.54 10.85 9.84
CA GLU A 88 -1.02 9.57 9.35
C GLU A 88 -1.56 9.23 7.95
N LYS A 89 -2.85 9.46 7.71
CA LYS A 89 -3.49 9.30 6.40
C LYS A 89 -2.83 10.18 5.34
N ASP A 90 -2.57 11.45 5.67
CA ASP A 90 -1.95 12.40 4.73
C ASP A 90 -0.49 12.06 4.43
N LYS A 91 0.26 11.51 5.40
CA LYS A 91 1.61 10.97 5.16
C LYS A 91 1.59 9.86 4.12
N VAL A 92 0.70 8.87 4.28
CA VAL A 92 0.58 7.77 3.31
C VAL A 92 0.18 8.32 1.94
N LYS A 93 -0.80 9.21 1.88
CA LYS A 93 -1.22 9.84 0.61
C LYS A 93 -0.08 10.60 -0.06
N SER A 94 0.73 11.34 0.71
CA SER A 94 1.90 12.08 0.20
C SER A 94 2.95 11.12 -0.39
N ILE A 95 3.26 10.03 0.31
CA ILE A 95 4.17 9.00 -0.19
C ILE A 95 3.64 8.41 -1.50
N LEU A 96 2.36 8.05 -1.53
CA LEU A 96 1.74 7.46 -2.72
C LEU A 96 1.49 8.45 -3.86
N ALA A 97 1.68 9.75 -3.64
CA ALA A 97 1.62 10.77 -4.69
C ALA A 97 2.92 10.89 -5.50
N GLU A 98 4.03 10.27 -5.06
CA GLU A 98 5.27 10.26 -5.82
C GLU A 98 5.11 9.60 -7.19
N GLU A 99 5.85 10.07 -8.20
CA GLU A 99 5.76 9.65 -9.60
C GLU A 99 5.96 8.13 -9.81
N LYS A 100 6.78 7.50 -8.97
CA LYS A 100 7.02 6.05 -9.06
C LYS A 100 5.79 5.20 -8.78
N TYR A 101 4.79 5.74 -8.05
CA TYR A 101 3.54 5.04 -7.77
C TYR A 101 2.46 5.42 -8.79
N LYS A 102 2.40 4.68 -9.87
CA LYS A 102 1.40 4.85 -10.93
C LYS A 102 0.02 4.40 -10.46
N THR A 103 -1.04 5.13 -10.79
CA THR A 103 -2.40 4.76 -10.40
C THR A 103 -3.01 3.80 -11.40
N LEU A 104 -3.46 2.63 -10.94
CA LEU A 104 -4.17 1.65 -11.75
C LEU A 104 -5.69 1.85 -11.67
N LEU A 105 -6.20 2.05 -10.46
CA LEU A 105 -7.64 2.22 -10.21
C LEU A 105 -7.86 3.13 -9.01
N LYS A 106 -8.94 3.89 -9.06
CA LYS A 106 -9.45 4.66 -7.92
C LYS A 106 -10.95 4.51 -7.84
N MET A 107 -11.47 4.17 -6.67
CA MET A 107 -12.88 3.97 -6.42
C MET A 107 -13.30 4.62 -5.09
N GLY A 108 -14.60 4.84 -4.92
CA GLY A 108 -15.20 5.34 -3.69
C GLY A 108 -15.64 6.80 -3.75
N SER A 109 -15.95 7.33 -2.58
CA SER A 109 -16.47 8.69 -2.34
C SER A 109 -15.50 9.52 -1.49
N ASN A 110 -15.93 10.69 -1.03
CA ASN A 110 -15.12 11.55 -0.16
C ASN A 110 -14.83 10.93 1.21
N ASN A 111 -15.77 10.14 1.74
CA ASN A 111 -15.69 9.58 3.08
C ASN A 111 -15.10 8.17 3.12
N ARG A 112 -15.17 7.45 2.00
CA ARG A 112 -14.74 6.05 1.90
C ARG A 112 -14.22 5.76 0.50
N GLY A 113 -13.09 5.10 0.39
CA GLY A 113 -12.57 4.75 -0.93
C GLY A 113 -11.28 3.95 -0.89
N ALA A 114 -10.92 3.45 -2.06
CA ALA A 114 -9.68 2.74 -2.29
C ALA A 114 -8.95 3.27 -3.52
N THR A 115 -7.63 3.23 -3.46
CA THR A 115 -6.76 3.56 -4.59
C THR A 115 -5.79 2.41 -4.78
N LEU A 116 -5.79 1.86 -5.97
CA LEU A 116 -4.85 0.83 -6.41
C LEU A 116 -3.71 1.49 -7.17
N LYS A 117 -2.49 1.28 -6.69
CA LYS A 117 -1.27 1.79 -7.30
C LYS A 117 -0.26 0.68 -7.52
N TYR A 118 0.72 0.94 -8.38
CA TYR A 118 1.78 0.00 -8.67
C TYR A 118 3.11 0.69 -8.93
N THR A 119 4.19 -0.08 -8.82
CA THR A 119 5.53 0.26 -9.31
C THR A 119 5.99 -0.78 -10.32
N GLY A 120 6.99 -0.43 -11.13
CA GLY A 120 7.48 -1.28 -12.21
C GLY A 120 6.87 -0.90 -13.56
N GLU A 121 6.97 -1.83 -14.52
CA GLU A 121 6.41 -1.66 -15.86
C GLU A 121 4.91 -1.98 -15.87
N GLU A 122 4.19 -1.47 -16.88
CA GLU A 122 2.73 -1.58 -16.94
C GLU A 122 2.23 -3.01 -17.09
N ASP A 123 3.01 -3.89 -17.72
CA ASP A 123 2.71 -5.31 -17.95
C ASP A 123 3.50 -6.27 -17.05
N ALA A 124 4.40 -5.72 -16.21
CA ALA A 124 5.28 -6.47 -15.33
C ALA A 124 5.56 -5.68 -14.04
N ILE A 125 4.54 -5.59 -13.18
CA ILE A 125 4.63 -4.82 -11.94
C ILE A 125 5.45 -5.56 -10.87
N ASP A 126 6.21 -4.78 -10.09
CA ASP A 126 7.04 -5.30 -8.99
C ASP A 126 6.33 -5.17 -7.64
N GLU A 127 5.51 -4.15 -7.52
CA GLU A 127 4.80 -3.83 -6.29
C GLU A 127 3.39 -3.35 -6.61
N LEU A 128 2.40 -3.95 -5.95
CA LEU A 128 1.01 -3.51 -5.98
C LEU A 128 0.63 -2.98 -4.60
N ILE A 129 0.00 -1.80 -4.57
CA ILE A 129 -0.42 -1.15 -3.34
C ILE A 129 -1.91 -0.85 -3.41
N VAL A 130 -2.66 -1.33 -2.42
CA VAL A 130 -4.03 -0.91 -2.18
C VAL A 130 -4.04 -0.01 -0.95
N PHE A 131 -4.40 1.24 -1.12
CA PHE A 131 -4.68 2.16 -0.04
C PHE A 131 -6.18 2.32 0.09
N ALA A 132 -6.76 1.77 1.15
CA ALA A 132 -8.18 1.90 1.49
C ALA A 132 -8.35 2.83 2.69
N SER A 133 -9.36 3.69 2.68
CA SER A 133 -9.65 4.59 3.81
C SER A 133 -11.15 4.80 4.00
N ASP A 134 -11.54 4.89 5.26
CA ASP A 134 -12.90 5.11 5.71
C ASP A 134 -12.84 6.08 6.91
N GLU A 135 -13.64 7.16 6.86
CA GLU A 135 -13.63 8.21 7.89
C GLU A 135 -14.20 7.75 9.24
N GLU A 136 -14.84 6.59 9.30
CA GLU A 136 -15.40 6.01 10.53
C GLU A 136 -14.54 4.86 11.08
N ARG A 137 -13.85 4.12 10.20
CA ARG A 137 -13.13 2.89 10.53
C ARG A 137 -11.61 3.07 10.59
N GLY A 138 -11.05 3.95 9.75
CA GLY A 138 -9.64 4.20 9.66
C GLY A 138 -9.09 4.02 8.25
N PHE A 139 -7.81 3.63 8.11
CA PHE A 139 -7.23 3.30 6.82
C PHE A 139 -6.38 2.05 6.87
N ALA A 140 -6.18 1.44 5.72
CA ALA A 140 -5.28 0.30 5.55
C ALA A 140 -4.44 0.45 4.28
N VAL A 141 -3.22 -0.08 4.35
CA VAL A 141 -2.29 -0.21 3.21
C VAL A 141 -1.99 -1.69 3.05
N PHE A 142 -2.33 -2.23 1.89
CA PHE A 142 -1.91 -3.55 1.44
C PHE A 142 -0.81 -3.37 0.43
N ARG A 143 0.29 -4.04 0.64
CA ARG A 143 1.44 -4.00 -0.24
C ARG A 143 1.81 -5.42 -0.64
N LEU A 144 1.66 -5.74 -1.92
CA LEU A 144 2.07 -7.00 -2.49
C LEU A 144 3.40 -6.79 -3.23
N LEU A 145 4.41 -7.54 -2.86
CA LEU A 145 5.70 -7.56 -3.52
C LEU A 145 5.81 -8.83 -4.34
N GLY A 146 6.25 -8.72 -5.57
CA GLY A 146 6.35 -9.88 -6.46
C GLY A 146 7.31 -9.64 -7.61
N GLU A 147 7.26 -10.53 -8.57
CA GLU A 147 8.03 -10.43 -9.81
C GLU A 147 7.10 -10.63 -11.00
N LYS A 148 7.12 -9.66 -11.91
CA LYS A 148 6.33 -9.70 -13.15
C LYS A 148 4.84 -9.94 -12.91
N MET A 149 4.31 -9.37 -11.83
CA MET A 149 2.87 -9.41 -11.55
C MET A 149 2.12 -8.69 -12.66
N ARG A 150 1.01 -9.24 -13.11
CA ARG A 150 0.17 -8.66 -14.15
C ARG A 150 -1.02 -7.94 -13.55
N PRO A 151 -1.26 -6.66 -13.89
CA PRO A 151 -2.35 -5.86 -13.33
C PRO A 151 -3.73 -6.52 -13.49
N ASP A 152 -4.03 -7.07 -14.68
CA ASP A 152 -5.28 -7.74 -14.98
C ASP A 152 -5.51 -8.99 -14.11
N LYS A 153 -4.43 -9.73 -13.85
CA LYS A 153 -4.46 -10.90 -12.96
C LYS A 153 -4.65 -10.50 -11.49
N MET A 154 -3.99 -9.40 -11.05
CA MET A 154 -4.16 -8.91 -9.69
C MET A 154 -5.59 -8.45 -9.41
N ILE A 155 -6.25 -7.80 -10.36
CA ILE A 155 -7.67 -7.42 -10.24
C ILE A 155 -8.55 -8.67 -10.09
N LYS A 156 -8.31 -9.73 -10.86
CA LYS A 156 -9.04 -10.99 -10.71
C LYS A 156 -8.85 -11.61 -9.33
N LEU A 157 -7.62 -11.63 -8.82
CA LEU A 157 -7.33 -12.14 -7.48
C LEU A 157 -8.08 -11.34 -6.41
N MET A 158 -8.13 -10.02 -6.51
CA MET A 158 -8.91 -9.17 -5.61
C MET A 158 -10.41 -9.49 -5.66
N GLN A 159 -10.97 -9.73 -6.84
CA GLN A 159 -12.37 -10.14 -7.00
C GLN A 159 -12.66 -11.51 -6.39
N SER A 160 -11.71 -12.45 -6.42
CA SER A 160 -11.84 -13.75 -5.76
C SER A 160 -11.82 -13.62 -4.24
N ILE A 161 -11.05 -12.69 -3.69
CA ILE A 161 -11.07 -12.34 -2.25
C ILE A 161 -12.44 -11.76 -1.87
N ASP A 162 -12.95 -10.84 -2.66
CA ASP A 162 -14.25 -10.18 -2.43
C ASP A 162 -15.43 -11.17 -2.46
N ARG A 163 -15.37 -12.17 -3.33
CA ARG A 163 -16.36 -13.26 -3.38
C ARG A 163 -16.24 -14.28 -2.23
N GLY A 164 -15.23 -14.17 -1.39
CA GLY A 164 -14.96 -15.12 -0.30
C GLY A 164 -14.33 -16.44 -0.76
N ASP A 165 -13.82 -16.51 -2.00
CA ASP A 165 -13.13 -17.69 -2.52
C ASP A 165 -11.77 -17.89 -1.80
N ILE A 166 -11.25 -16.83 -1.19
CA ILE A 166 -10.01 -16.81 -0.42
C ILE A 166 -10.33 -16.49 1.04
N ASP A 167 -9.97 -17.39 1.94
CA ASP A 167 -10.12 -17.17 3.37
C ASP A 167 -9.08 -16.16 3.89
N VAL A 168 -9.52 -14.92 4.03
CA VAL A 168 -8.74 -13.84 4.65
C VAL A 168 -9.02 -13.69 6.15
N SER A 169 -9.72 -14.63 6.79
CA SER A 169 -10.08 -14.57 8.22
C SER A 169 -8.84 -14.49 9.11
N GLN A 170 -7.70 -14.99 8.66
CA GLN A 170 -6.42 -14.83 9.34
C GLN A 170 -5.92 -13.37 9.38
N LEU A 171 -6.48 -12.50 8.54
CA LEU A 171 -6.32 -11.06 8.60
C LEU A 171 -7.32 -10.41 9.57
N SER A 172 -7.81 -11.19 10.55
CA SER A 172 -8.82 -10.77 11.51
C SER A 172 -8.45 -9.43 12.18
N GLY A 173 -9.38 -8.47 12.16
CA GLY A 173 -9.16 -7.09 12.58
C GLY A 173 -8.84 -6.11 11.44
N ILE A 174 -8.37 -6.57 10.28
CA ILE A 174 -8.16 -5.78 9.08
C ILE A 174 -9.37 -5.95 8.14
N GLY A 175 -10.01 -7.12 8.15
CA GLY A 175 -11.16 -7.45 7.32
C GLY A 175 -12.28 -6.39 7.40
N SER A 176 -12.63 -5.94 8.60
CA SER A 176 -13.67 -4.93 8.79
C SER A 176 -13.34 -3.54 8.15
N ILE A 177 -12.07 -3.21 7.99
CA ILE A 177 -11.64 -2.00 7.30
C ILE A 177 -11.74 -2.19 5.79
N ILE A 178 -11.40 -3.41 5.31
CA ILE A 178 -11.46 -3.79 3.90
C ILE A 178 -12.91 -3.88 3.44
N GLU A 179 -13.74 -4.68 4.11
CA GLU A 179 -15.16 -4.88 3.77
C GLU A 179 -15.90 -3.55 3.65
N GLY A 180 -15.69 -2.64 4.61
CA GLY A 180 -16.27 -1.32 4.54
C GLY A 180 -15.75 -0.43 3.41
N SER A 181 -14.64 -0.75 2.78
CA SER A 181 -14.07 0.04 1.68
C SER A 181 -14.55 -0.43 0.31
N PHE A 182 -15.05 -1.66 0.18
CA PHE A 182 -15.49 -2.28 -1.07
C PHE A 182 -17.01 -2.46 -1.16
N ASP A 183 -17.77 -2.32 -0.07
CA ASP A 183 -19.24 -2.29 -0.11
C ASP A 183 -19.71 -1.04 -0.85
N THR A 184 -19.72 -1.12 -2.16
CA THR A 184 -20.56 -0.25 -3.00
C THR A 184 -21.96 -0.82 -2.97
N GLU A 185 -22.84 -0.32 -2.10
CA GLU A 185 -24.27 -0.50 -2.31
C GLU A 185 -24.61 0.10 -3.68
N GLU A 186 -24.75 -0.75 -4.68
CA GLU A 186 -25.61 -0.47 -5.82
C GLU A 186 -27.06 -0.42 -5.32
N THR A 187 -27.46 0.70 -4.78
CA THR A 187 -28.87 1.08 -4.78
C THR A 187 -29.20 1.59 -6.17
N ILE A 188 -29.57 0.67 -7.03
CA ILE A 188 -30.33 0.99 -8.25
C ILE A 188 -31.78 1.13 -7.80
N ASP A 189 -32.27 2.37 -7.69
CA ASP A 189 -33.67 2.72 -7.79
C ASP A 189 -34.05 2.96 -9.26
#